data_28524328d870d0658462fd63059b8bbd
#
_entry.id   28524328d870d0658462fd63059b8bbd
#
_cell.length_a   1.000
_cell.length_b   1.000
_cell.length_c   1.000
_cell.angle_alpha   90.00
_cell.angle_beta   90.00
_cell.angle_gamma   90.00
#
_symmetry.space_group_name_H-M   'P 1'
#
loop_
_entity.id
_entity.type
_entity.pdbx_description
1 polymer ?
#
loop_
_entity_poly.entity_id
_entity_poly.type
_entity_poly.pdbx_seq_one_letter_code
_entity_poly.pdbx_strand_id
1 'polypeptide(L)'
;GSHLLTLTRLGIGAFTLADFDTFELANFNRQTGASLSTIGREKTKVLAGRALDINPELDLRIISGKVGHGNVDDFLRGADLYIDGLDFFAVQARRLVFGACARSSIPAVTAAPLGMGVALLNFLPGKMTFEDYFQLEGHSEEEQLLRFLLGLSPAMLQGRYLVDPSAVKLAEHKGPSTPMACNLCAGVAGTYALKILLGRGDVIAAPRGLHFDAYRNRLARTWRPGGNRHPVQRLALRLARRRFGSQALQDSAKSPDSAYHERAVLGILDLARWAPSGDNAQPWRFEIPDDNHVIVHGTDTREHCIYDLRGHASQLALGTLQETMRIAASQHGMQMKASPSPGQPDTHPKLDVEFASDPDITTDHLCASIKQRTTQRRPLSTRSLTASERSSMDAAVGDGFHVLWLSSFTQRLYMARLLFRNGHLRLTLPEAYTTHKSIIDWEHDLSEDRIPAKAVGLDPMARHLM
;
A
#
# COMPACT_ATOMS: atom_id res chain seq x y z
N GLY A 1 -10.88 -14.36 5.93
CA GLY A 1 -11.82 -13.63 6.78
C GLY A 1 -13.19 -13.50 6.13
N SER A 2 -13.30 -12.84 4.97
CA SER A 2 -14.60 -12.64 4.29
C SER A 2 -15.31 -13.95 3.97
N HIS A 3 -14.62 -14.98 3.50
CA HIS A 3 -15.19 -16.32 3.27
C HIS A 3 -15.80 -16.91 4.54
N LEU A 4 -15.05 -16.90 5.65
CA LEU A 4 -15.54 -17.44 6.94
C LEU A 4 -16.86 -16.78 7.36
N LEU A 5 -16.86 -15.43 7.44
CA LEU A 5 -18.05 -14.71 7.92
C LEU A 5 -19.27 -14.86 6.97
N THR A 6 -19.02 -14.97 5.66
CA THR A 6 -20.08 -15.23 4.67
C THR A 6 -20.67 -16.64 4.84
N LEU A 7 -19.82 -17.66 5.00
CA LEU A 7 -20.25 -19.05 5.18
C LEU A 7 -20.96 -19.25 6.53
N THR A 8 -20.48 -18.58 7.59
CA THR A 8 -21.18 -18.57 8.90
C THR A 8 -22.61 -18.05 8.78
N ARG A 9 -22.80 -16.92 8.05
CA ARG A 9 -24.15 -16.36 7.79
C ARG A 9 -25.02 -17.25 6.91
N LEU A 10 -24.42 -18.11 6.08
CA LEU A 10 -25.12 -19.11 5.28
C LEU A 10 -25.53 -20.35 6.09
N GLY A 11 -25.15 -20.44 7.37
CA GLY A 11 -25.51 -21.56 8.23
C GLY A 11 -24.53 -22.74 8.18
N ILE A 12 -23.32 -22.57 7.66
CA ILE A 12 -22.27 -23.57 7.81
C ILE A 12 -21.85 -23.63 9.28
N GLY A 13 -21.97 -24.80 9.91
CA GLY A 13 -21.85 -24.97 11.35
C GLY A 13 -20.49 -25.44 11.85
N ALA A 14 -19.57 -25.87 10.96
CA ALA A 14 -18.25 -26.35 11.36
C ALA A 14 -17.15 -25.80 10.46
N PHE A 15 -16.03 -25.38 11.07
CA PHE A 15 -14.87 -24.87 10.33
C PHE A 15 -13.54 -25.31 10.95
N THR A 16 -12.60 -25.62 10.11
CA THR A 16 -11.17 -25.68 10.46
C THR A 16 -10.47 -24.45 9.88
N LEU A 17 -9.84 -23.64 10.71
CA LEU A 17 -9.14 -22.42 10.34
C LEU A 17 -7.64 -22.57 10.53
N ALA A 18 -6.86 -22.06 9.60
CA ALA A 18 -5.41 -21.95 9.72
C ALA A 18 -4.96 -20.57 9.19
N ASP A 19 -4.31 -19.80 10.03
CA ASP A 19 -3.62 -18.55 9.68
C ASP A 19 -2.64 -18.25 10.83
N PHE A 20 -1.41 -17.92 10.53
CA PHE A 20 -0.36 -17.65 11.52
C PHE A 20 -0.04 -16.16 11.67
N ASP A 21 -0.70 -15.32 10.86
CA ASP A 21 -0.44 -13.89 10.83
C ASP A 21 -1.21 -13.12 11.92
N THR A 22 -0.73 -11.92 12.18
CA THR A 22 -1.43 -10.88 12.92
C THR A 22 -2.00 -9.83 11.96
N PHE A 23 -2.99 -9.05 12.42
CA PHE A 23 -3.48 -7.91 11.66
C PHE A 23 -2.49 -6.75 11.69
N GLU A 24 -2.22 -6.19 10.51
CA GLU A 24 -1.35 -5.04 10.29
C GLU A 24 -2.13 -3.92 9.58
N LEU A 25 -1.59 -2.70 9.61
CA LEU A 25 -2.18 -1.54 8.94
C LEU A 25 -2.40 -1.80 7.43
N ALA A 26 -1.46 -2.50 6.79
CA ALA A 26 -1.55 -2.88 5.38
C ALA A 26 -2.76 -3.78 5.04
N ASN A 27 -3.43 -4.36 6.04
CA ASN A 27 -4.60 -5.21 5.84
C ASN A 27 -5.92 -4.44 5.80
N PHE A 28 -5.94 -3.15 6.22
CA PHE A 28 -7.16 -2.34 6.37
C PHE A 28 -7.91 -2.15 5.07
N ASN A 29 -7.20 -2.07 3.96
CA ASN A 29 -7.79 -1.83 2.65
C ASN A 29 -8.65 -2.99 2.13
N ARG A 30 -8.55 -4.24 2.71
CA ARG A 30 -9.23 -5.42 2.12
C ARG A 30 -9.65 -6.52 3.09
N GLN A 31 -9.03 -6.64 4.28
CA GLN A 31 -9.30 -7.74 5.19
C GLN A 31 -10.39 -7.39 6.20
N THR A 32 -11.48 -8.14 6.18
CA THR A 32 -12.69 -7.88 7.00
C THR A 32 -12.44 -7.84 8.50
N GLY A 33 -11.37 -8.47 8.99
CA GLY A 33 -11.00 -8.46 10.42
C GLY A 33 -10.18 -7.24 10.84
N ALA A 34 -9.57 -6.52 9.89
CA ALA A 34 -8.63 -5.46 10.17
C ALA A 34 -9.34 -4.17 10.63
N SER A 35 -8.93 -3.65 11.77
CA SER A 35 -9.39 -2.38 12.36
C SER A 35 -8.37 -1.88 13.37
N LEU A 36 -8.46 -0.64 13.81
CA LEU A 36 -7.55 -0.09 14.83
C LEU A 36 -7.51 -0.94 16.11
N SER A 37 -8.65 -1.49 16.51
CA SER A 37 -8.76 -2.34 17.73
C SER A 37 -8.21 -3.75 17.54
N THR A 38 -7.83 -4.15 16.33
CA THR A 38 -7.36 -5.51 16.03
C THR A 38 -5.91 -5.56 15.52
N ILE A 39 -5.25 -4.42 15.30
CA ILE A 39 -3.82 -4.37 14.97
C ILE A 39 -3.01 -5.14 16.00
N GLY A 40 -2.07 -5.98 15.54
CA GLY A 40 -1.20 -6.81 16.34
C GLY A 40 -1.88 -8.06 16.92
N ARG A 41 -3.20 -8.24 16.73
CA ARG A 41 -3.92 -9.43 17.19
C ARG A 41 -3.89 -10.54 16.14
N GLU A 42 -3.83 -11.79 16.58
CA GLU A 42 -3.86 -12.97 15.70
C GLU A 42 -5.14 -12.99 14.85
N LYS A 43 -4.97 -13.14 13.52
CA LYS A 43 -6.09 -13.13 12.57
C LYS A 43 -7.12 -14.20 12.89
N THR A 44 -6.67 -15.43 13.21
CA THR A 44 -7.57 -16.55 13.54
C THR A 44 -8.42 -16.26 14.75
N LYS A 45 -7.85 -15.73 15.84
CA LYS A 45 -8.59 -15.42 17.08
C LYS A 45 -9.64 -14.33 16.88
N VAL A 46 -9.29 -13.27 16.14
CA VAL A 46 -10.22 -12.18 15.84
C VAL A 46 -11.37 -12.66 14.96
N LEU A 47 -11.06 -13.44 13.92
CA LEU A 47 -12.06 -13.93 12.97
C LEU A 47 -12.96 -15.01 13.60
N ALA A 48 -12.40 -15.89 14.44
CA ALA A 48 -13.16 -16.86 15.21
C ALA A 48 -14.15 -16.17 16.16
N GLY A 49 -13.71 -15.16 16.90
CA GLY A 49 -14.60 -14.38 17.76
C GLY A 49 -15.75 -13.72 17.00
N ARG A 50 -15.50 -13.15 15.83
CA ARG A 50 -16.54 -12.58 14.98
C ARG A 50 -17.51 -13.63 14.39
N ALA A 51 -17.01 -14.82 14.08
CA ALA A 51 -17.84 -15.90 13.58
C ALA A 51 -18.76 -16.44 14.70
N LEU A 52 -18.23 -16.62 15.92
CA LEU A 52 -18.99 -17.02 17.09
C LEU A 52 -20.04 -15.97 17.53
N ASP A 53 -19.75 -14.67 17.33
CA ASP A 53 -20.71 -13.59 17.56
C ASP A 53 -21.90 -13.63 16.56
N ILE A 54 -21.69 -14.21 15.37
CA ILE A 54 -22.76 -14.46 14.39
C ILE A 54 -23.53 -15.75 14.71
N ASN A 55 -22.81 -16.82 15.03
CA ASN A 55 -23.37 -18.12 15.38
C ASN A 55 -22.60 -18.71 16.56
N PRO A 56 -23.15 -18.64 17.80
CA PRO A 56 -22.50 -19.16 19.00
C PRO A 56 -22.34 -20.70 19.03
N GLU A 57 -23.11 -21.42 18.20
CA GLU A 57 -23.08 -22.89 18.14
C GLU A 57 -22.06 -23.44 17.13
N LEU A 58 -21.17 -22.58 16.58
CA LEU A 58 -20.14 -23.01 15.63
C LEU A 58 -19.14 -23.97 16.25
N ASP A 59 -18.87 -25.09 15.58
CA ASP A 59 -17.71 -25.93 15.82
C ASP A 59 -16.50 -25.33 15.09
N LEU A 60 -15.59 -24.72 15.87
CA LEU A 60 -14.41 -24.05 15.35
C LEU A 60 -13.14 -24.73 15.80
N ARG A 61 -12.40 -25.32 14.87
CA ARG A 61 -11.07 -25.84 15.10
C ARG A 61 -10.02 -24.91 14.49
N ILE A 62 -9.07 -24.47 15.30
CA ILE A 62 -7.96 -23.60 14.87
C ILE A 62 -6.67 -24.44 14.86
N ILE A 63 -6.00 -24.48 13.73
CA ILE A 63 -4.68 -25.09 13.58
C ILE A 63 -3.63 -24.00 13.85
N SER A 64 -2.78 -24.26 14.82
CA SER A 64 -1.69 -23.36 15.18
C SER A 64 -0.56 -23.43 14.16
N GLY A 65 -0.11 -22.28 13.66
CA GLY A 65 1.01 -22.17 12.71
C GLY A 65 0.64 -22.43 11.26
N LYS A 66 1.69 -22.56 10.42
CA LYS A 66 1.55 -22.79 8.99
C LYS A 66 1.05 -24.20 8.70
N VAL A 67 0.16 -24.33 7.72
CA VAL A 67 -0.16 -25.65 7.15
C VAL A 67 1.03 -26.12 6.31
N GLY A 68 1.54 -27.29 6.65
CA GLY A 68 2.70 -27.90 6.03
C GLY A 68 2.51 -29.43 5.93
N HIS A 69 3.55 -30.15 5.44
CA HIS A 69 3.50 -31.61 5.26
C HIS A 69 3.15 -32.37 6.54
N GLY A 70 3.54 -31.85 7.72
CA GLY A 70 3.31 -32.52 9.01
C GLY A 70 1.89 -32.37 9.56
N ASN A 71 1.07 -31.44 9.08
CA ASN A 71 -0.25 -31.14 9.64
C ASN A 71 -1.37 -30.96 8.61
N VAL A 72 -1.09 -31.08 7.30
CA VAL A 72 -2.10 -30.86 6.25
C VAL A 72 -3.25 -31.86 6.34
N ASP A 73 -2.97 -33.13 6.67
CA ASP A 73 -4.00 -34.15 6.81
C ASP A 73 -4.85 -33.92 8.07
N ASP A 74 -4.24 -33.41 9.15
CA ASP A 74 -4.98 -32.96 10.32
C ASP A 74 -5.84 -31.72 10.02
N PHE A 75 -5.31 -30.74 9.27
CA PHE A 75 -6.07 -29.58 8.83
C PHE A 75 -7.33 -29.97 8.04
N LEU A 76 -7.24 -30.96 7.18
CA LEU A 76 -8.35 -31.42 6.31
C LEU A 76 -9.22 -32.51 6.95
N ARG A 77 -8.91 -32.97 8.16
CA ARG A 77 -9.66 -34.04 8.81
C ARG A 77 -11.13 -33.68 9.01
N GLY A 78 -12.03 -34.48 8.45
CA GLY A 78 -13.47 -34.28 8.56
C GLY A 78 -14.02 -33.13 7.72
N ALA A 79 -13.22 -32.56 6.83
CA ALA A 79 -13.68 -31.48 5.94
C ALA A 79 -14.46 -32.03 4.74
N ASP A 80 -15.65 -31.52 4.51
CA ASP A 80 -16.47 -31.81 3.32
C ASP A 80 -16.09 -30.93 2.12
N LEU A 81 -15.41 -29.82 2.37
CA LEU A 81 -15.03 -28.84 1.37
C LEU A 81 -13.84 -28.01 1.83
N TYR A 82 -12.90 -27.76 0.94
CA TYR A 82 -11.83 -26.79 1.15
C TYR A 82 -12.13 -25.48 0.39
N ILE A 83 -12.04 -24.34 1.09
CA ILE A 83 -12.11 -23.00 0.49
C ILE A 83 -10.72 -22.36 0.59
N ASP A 84 -10.14 -22.05 -0.56
CA ASP A 84 -8.82 -21.43 -0.66
C ASP A 84 -8.85 -19.97 -0.16
N GLY A 85 -8.19 -19.74 0.95
CA GLY A 85 -7.97 -18.40 1.53
C GLY A 85 -6.51 -17.98 1.56
N LEU A 86 -5.62 -18.75 0.91
CA LEU A 86 -4.18 -18.49 0.89
C LEU A 86 -3.85 -17.22 0.07
N ASP A 87 -2.82 -16.51 0.51
CA ASP A 87 -2.26 -15.40 -0.27
C ASP A 87 -1.85 -15.85 -1.68
N PHE A 88 -1.96 -14.95 -2.66
CA PHE A 88 -1.65 -15.25 -4.07
C PHE A 88 -0.28 -15.89 -4.23
N PHE A 89 0.72 -15.41 -3.49
CA PHE A 89 2.11 -15.86 -3.58
C PHE A 89 2.41 -17.16 -2.82
N ALA A 90 1.49 -17.64 -1.99
CA ALA A 90 1.66 -18.88 -1.23
C ALA A 90 1.45 -20.15 -2.11
N VAL A 91 2.13 -20.21 -3.27
CA VAL A 91 1.93 -21.29 -4.27
C VAL A 91 2.27 -22.66 -3.72
N GLN A 92 3.36 -22.79 -2.95
CA GLN A 92 3.77 -24.10 -2.41
C GLN A 92 2.77 -24.64 -1.38
N ALA A 93 2.30 -23.78 -0.47
CA ALA A 93 1.27 -24.17 0.48
C ALA A 93 -0.04 -24.54 -0.25
N ARG A 94 -0.39 -23.81 -1.30
CA ARG A 94 -1.56 -24.14 -2.12
C ARG A 94 -1.43 -25.47 -2.81
N ARG A 95 -0.29 -25.76 -3.45
CA ARG A 95 0.00 -27.08 -4.07
C ARG A 95 -0.17 -28.20 -3.06
N LEU A 96 0.39 -28.03 -1.85
CA LEU A 96 0.29 -29.03 -0.79
C LEU A 96 -1.15 -29.31 -0.39
N VAL A 97 -1.95 -28.25 -0.10
CA VAL A 97 -3.32 -28.42 0.36
C VAL A 97 -4.23 -28.97 -0.74
N PHE A 98 -4.15 -28.45 -1.97
CA PHE A 98 -4.94 -28.98 -3.10
C PHE A 98 -4.55 -30.44 -3.45
N GLY A 99 -3.27 -30.78 -3.34
CA GLY A 99 -2.80 -32.15 -3.51
C GLY A 99 -3.37 -33.10 -2.44
N ALA A 100 -3.42 -32.65 -1.18
CA ALA A 100 -4.05 -33.41 -0.10
C ALA A 100 -5.57 -33.54 -0.31
N CYS A 101 -6.26 -32.47 -0.73
CA CYS A 101 -7.69 -32.51 -1.08
C CYS A 101 -7.96 -33.56 -2.18
N ALA A 102 -7.13 -33.60 -3.23
CA ALA A 102 -7.28 -34.56 -4.31
C ALA A 102 -7.11 -36.02 -3.82
N ARG A 103 -6.12 -36.27 -2.95
CA ARG A 103 -5.90 -37.62 -2.35
C ARG A 103 -7.05 -38.05 -1.45
N SER A 104 -7.62 -37.10 -0.69
CA SER A 104 -8.70 -37.39 0.26
C SER A 104 -10.08 -37.24 -0.35
N SER A 105 -10.21 -37.02 -1.66
CA SER A 105 -11.46 -36.82 -2.37
C SER A 105 -12.29 -35.65 -1.81
N ILE A 106 -11.63 -34.59 -1.32
CA ILE A 106 -12.27 -33.38 -0.80
C ILE A 106 -12.36 -32.36 -1.94
N PRO A 107 -13.59 -31.86 -2.27
CA PRO A 107 -13.74 -30.76 -3.23
C PRO A 107 -12.98 -29.51 -2.77
N ALA A 108 -12.40 -28.78 -3.71
CA ALA A 108 -11.65 -27.56 -3.40
C ALA A 108 -12.09 -26.40 -4.30
N VAL A 109 -12.33 -25.27 -3.70
CA VAL A 109 -12.77 -24.03 -4.36
C VAL A 109 -11.71 -22.96 -4.19
N THR A 110 -11.25 -22.36 -5.30
CA THR A 110 -10.46 -21.13 -5.28
C THR A 110 -11.25 -20.00 -5.95
N ALA A 111 -11.52 -18.95 -5.20
CA ALA A 111 -12.12 -17.70 -5.66
C ALA A 111 -11.13 -16.59 -5.34
N ALA A 112 -10.35 -16.16 -6.33
CA ALA A 112 -9.25 -15.23 -6.14
C ALA A 112 -9.62 -13.81 -6.55
N PRO A 113 -9.28 -12.81 -5.72
CA PRO A 113 -9.48 -11.40 -6.05
C PRO A 113 -8.46 -10.97 -7.12
N LEU A 114 -8.97 -10.46 -8.23
CA LEU A 114 -8.16 -9.97 -9.35
C LEU A 114 -8.72 -8.64 -9.84
N GLY A 115 -7.96 -7.57 -9.63
CA GLY A 115 -8.42 -6.21 -9.90
C GLY A 115 -9.67 -5.86 -9.08
N MET A 116 -10.78 -5.52 -9.75
CA MET A 116 -12.10 -5.28 -9.14
C MET A 116 -13.06 -6.45 -9.40
N GLY A 117 -12.53 -7.65 -9.52
CA GLY A 117 -13.28 -8.83 -9.90
C GLY A 117 -12.87 -10.09 -9.14
N VAL A 118 -13.43 -11.21 -9.57
CA VAL A 118 -13.19 -12.55 -9.03
C VAL A 118 -12.93 -13.55 -10.13
N ALA A 119 -11.88 -14.35 -9.99
CA ALA A 119 -11.65 -15.54 -10.80
C ALA A 119 -11.96 -16.80 -9.97
N LEU A 120 -12.74 -17.72 -10.53
CA LEU A 120 -13.19 -18.93 -9.88
C LEU A 120 -12.71 -20.18 -10.63
N LEU A 121 -12.14 -21.12 -9.90
CA LEU A 121 -11.90 -22.48 -10.31
C LEU A 121 -12.31 -23.44 -9.20
N ASN A 122 -12.97 -24.56 -9.55
CA ASN A 122 -13.29 -25.62 -8.62
C ASN A 122 -12.61 -26.89 -9.06
N PHE A 123 -12.03 -27.61 -8.12
CA PHE A 123 -11.37 -28.89 -8.31
C PHE A 123 -12.19 -29.95 -7.57
N LEU A 124 -12.88 -30.80 -8.32
CA LEU A 124 -13.81 -31.81 -7.78
C LEU A 124 -13.18 -33.19 -7.83
N PRO A 125 -13.50 -34.07 -6.89
CA PRO A 125 -13.05 -35.47 -6.92
C PRO A 125 -13.39 -36.16 -8.26
N GLY A 126 -12.44 -36.92 -8.75
CA GLY A 126 -12.58 -37.65 -10.03
C GLY A 126 -12.51 -36.77 -11.29
N LYS A 127 -12.22 -35.47 -11.13
CA LYS A 127 -11.98 -34.51 -12.23
C LYS A 127 -10.53 -34.06 -12.25
N MET A 128 -10.22 -33.06 -13.10
CA MET A 128 -8.89 -32.49 -13.23
C MET A 128 -8.39 -31.94 -11.89
N THR A 129 -7.19 -32.32 -11.49
CA THR A 129 -6.56 -31.82 -10.26
C THR A 129 -5.96 -30.44 -10.45
N PHE A 130 -5.58 -29.82 -9.33
CA PHE A 130 -4.87 -28.53 -9.32
C PHE A 130 -3.57 -28.59 -10.10
N GLU A 131 -2.75 -29.62 -9.86
CA GLU A 131 -1.46 -29.79 -10.54
C GLU A 131 -1.63 -30.11 -12.03
N ASP A 132 -2.62 -30.93 -12.42
CA ASP A 132 -2.93 -31.19 -13.84
C ASP A 132 -3.32 -29.92 -14.59
N TYR A 133 -4.00 -29.00 -13.91
CA TYR A 133 -4.44 -27.75 -14.51
C TYR A 133 -3.32 -26.72 -14.61
N PHE A 134 -2.62 -26.45 -13.51
CA PHE A 134 -1.60 -25.38 -13.45
C PHE A 134 -0.22 -25.85 -13.89
N GLN A 135 0.13 -27.12 -13.68
CA GLN A 135 1.43 -27.73 -14.06
C GLN A 135 2.61 -26.92 -13.51
N LEU A 136 2.68 -26.84 -12.20
CA LEU A 136 3.67 -26.04 -11.49
C LEU A 136 4.95 -26.82 -11.19
N GLU A 137 4.86 -28.15 -11.14
CA GLU A 137 5.99 -29.00 -10.80
C GLU A 137 7.17 -28.85 -11.77
N GLY A 138 8.40 -28.86 -11.22
CA GLY A 138 9.62 -28.72 -12.00
C GLY A 138 9.91 -27.34 -12.56
N HIS A 139 9.14 -26.32 -12.18
CA HIS A 139 9.35 -24.94 -12.62
C HIS A 139 9.87 -24.05 -11.48
N SER A 140 10.63 -23.00 -11.84
CA SER A 140 11.06 -21.97 -10.89
C SER A 140 9.86 -21.27 -10.23
N GLU A 141 10.06 -20.65 -9.09
CA GLU A 141 8.99 -19.95 -8.34
C GLU A 141 8.31 -18.88 -9.19
N GLU A 142 9.07 -18.07 -9.92
CA GLU A 142 8.55 -17.06 -10.84
C GLU A 142 7.68 -17.67 -11.94
N GLU A 143 8.15 -18.75 -12.56
CA GLU A 143 7.38 -19.46 -13.58
C GLU A 143 6.10 -20.07 -12.99
N GLN A 144 6.15 -20.57 -11.76
CA GLN A 144 4.98 -21.10 -11.05
C GLN A 144 3.95 -19.99 -10.79
N LEU A 145 4.39 -18.82 -10.34
CA LEU A 145 3.52 -17.65 -10.14
C LEU A 145 2.88 -17.20 -11.45
N LEU A 146 3.64 -17.13 -12.53
CA LEU A 146 3.14 -16.75 -13.86
C LEU A 146 2.12 -17.76 -14.38
N ARG A 147 2.40 -19.07 -14.25
CA ARG A 147 1.49 -20.16 -14.61
C ARG A 147 0.21 -20.13 -13.78
N PHE A 148 0.33 -19.85 -12.50
CA PHE A 148 -0.81 -19.70 -11.60
C PHE A 148 -1.67 -18.51 -11.99
N LEU A 149 -1.09 -17.32 -12.20
CA LEU A 149 -1.80 -16.11 -12.62
C LEU A 149 -2.58 -16.31 -13.92
N LEU A 150 -1.91 -16.79 -14.96
CA LEU A 150 -2.52 -16.97 -16.29
C LEU A 150 -3.52 -18.13 -16.33
N GLY A 151 -3.27 -19.18 -15.56
CA GLY A 151 -4.21 -20.29 -15.43
C GLY A 151 -5.48 -19.91 -14.67
N LEU A 152 -5.33 -19.12 -13.59
CA LEU A 152 -6.43 -18.63 -12.78
C LEU A 152 -7.30 -17.63 -13.56
N SER A 153 -6.69 -16.78 -14.37
CA SER A 153 -7.36 -15.72 -15.10
C SER A 153 -7.02 -15.72 -16.61
N PRO A 154 -7.42 -16.72 -17.37
CA PRO A 154 -7.11 -16.78 -18.81
C PRO A 154 -7.70 -15.64 -19.64
N ALA A 155 -8.72 -14.95 -19.13
CA ALA A 155 -9.36 -13.82 -19.80
C ALA A 155 -8.69 -12.49 -19.51
N MET A 156 -7.82 -12.41 -18.47
CA MET A 156 -7.06 -11.22 -18.05
C MET A 156 -7.89 -9.92 -18.07
N LEU A 157 -9.13 -9.96 -17.55
CA LEU A 157 -10.05 -8.80 -17.63
C LEU A 157 -9.49 -7.57 -16.94
N GLN A 158 -8.81 -7.75 -15.79
CA GLN A 158 -8.20 -6.69 -14.99
C GLN A 158 -7.05 -5.96 -15.70
N GLY A 159 -6.37 -6.59 -16.65
CA GLY A 159 -5.19 -6.02 -17.31
C GLY A 159 -5.46 -4.77 -18.15
N ARG A 160 -6.73 -4.46 -18.45
CA ARG A 160 -7.10 -3.30 -19.27
C ARG A 160 -7.22 -1.98 -18.50
N TYR A 161 -7.37 -2.04 -17.18
CA TYR A 161 -7.47 -0.86 -16.32
C TYR A 161 -6.38 -0.83 -15.23
N LEU A 162 -5.40 -1.69 -15.33
CA LEU A 162 -4.21 -1.62 -14.49
C LEU A 162 -3.43 -0.36 -14.89
N VAL A 163 -3.52 0.67 -14.06
CA VAL A 163 -2.95 2.00 -14.33
C VAL A 163 -1.43 1.93 -14.36
N ASP A 164 -0.87 1.17 -13.42
CA ASP A 164 0.56 0.94 -13.31
C ASP A 164 0.87 -0.57 -13.32
N PRO A 165 1.27 -1.12 -14.47
CA PRO A 165 1.70 -2.52 -14.55
C PRO A 165 2.94 -2.84 -13.72
N SER A 166 3.79 -1.85 -13.40
CA SER A 166 4.99 -2.02 -12.57
C SER A 166 4.66 -2.27 -11.10
N ALA A 167 3.45 -1.89 -10.65
CA ALA A 167 2.95 -2.20 -9.32
C ALA A 167 2.72 -3.71 -9.08
N VAL A 168 2.70 -4.53 -10.15
CA VAL A 168 2.63 -5.99 -10.07
C VAL A 168 4.05 -6.54 -10.08
N LYS A 169 4.66 -6.65 -8.92
CA LYS A 169 6.02 -7.17 -8.76
C LYS A 169 5.96 -8.61 -8.25
N LEU A 170 5.97 -9.57 -9.16
CA LEU A 170 5.89 -10.99 -8.81
C LEU A 170 7.08 -11.44 -7.96
N ALA A 171 8.28 -10.95 -8.25
CA ALA A 171 9.50 -11.27 -7.50
C ALA A 171 9.49 -10.68 -6.07
N GLU A 172 8.82 -9.54 -5.83
CA GLU A 172 8.68 -8.93 -4.51
C GLU A 172 7.43 -9.41 -3.75
N HIS A 173 6.68 -10.35 -4.28
CA HIS A 173 5.41 -10.84 -3.71
C HIS A 173 4.38 -9.71 -3.47
N LYS A 174 4.35 -8.71 -4.36
CA LYS A 174 3.43 -7.57 -4.27
C LYS A 174 2.44 -7.56 -5.43
N GLY A 175 1.18 -7.36 -5.10
CA GLY A 175 0.11 -7.21 -6.08
C GLY A 175 -1.06 -6.42 -5.50
N PRO A 176 -1.71 -5.55 -6.31
CA PRO A 176 -2.85 -4.77 -5.87
C PRO A 176 -4.05 -5.67 -5.60
N SER A 177 -4.73 -5.43 -4.48
CA SER A 177 -5.97 -6.10 -4.11
C SER A 177 -6.97 -5.06 -3.59
N THR A 178 -8.25 -5.27 -3.89
CA THR A 178 -9.32 -4.34 -3.53
C THR A 178 -10.35 -5.00 -2.60
N PRO A 179 -11.01 -4.24 -1.70
CA PRO A 179 -12.04 -4.80 -0.82
C PRO A 179 -13.23 -5.33 -1.60
N MET A 180 -13.60 -4.69 -2.72
CA MET A 180 -14.70 -5.15 -3.59
C MET A 180 -14.42 -6.54 -4.15
N ALA A 181 -13.20 -6.78 -4.64
CA ALA A 181 -12.81 -8.08 -5.15
C ALA A 181 -12.86 -9.16 -4.06
N CYS A 182 -12.37 -8.86 -2.86
CA CYS A 182 -12.45 -9.79 -1.71
C CYS A 182 -13.88 -10.15 -1.32
N ASN A 183 -14.81 -9.18 -1.35
CA ASN A 183 -16.23 -9.41 -1.07
C ASN A 183 -16.91 -10.21 -2.19
N LEU A 184 -16.60 -9.93 -3.46
CA LEU A 184 -17.06 -10.73 -4.59
C LEU A 184 -16.57 -12.18 -4.48
N CYS A 185 -15.32 -12.39 -4.10
CA CYS A 185 -14.75 -13.73 -3.87
C CYS A 185 -15.55 -14.47 -2.79
N ALA A 186 -15.88 -13.82 -1.68
CA ALA A 186 -16.65 -14.42 -0.60
C ALA A 186 -18.06 -14.81 -1.05
N GLY A 187 -18.74 -13.95 -1.81
CA GLY A 187 -20.07 -14.23 -2.36
C GLY A 187 -20.06 -15.39 -3.36
N VAL A 188 -19.09 -15.39 -4.29
CA VAL A 188 -18.96 -16.46 -5.29
C VAL A 188 -18.56 -17.78 -4.63
N ALA A 189 -17.55 -17.78 -3.74
CA ALA A 189 -17.15 -18.99 -3.03
C ALA A 189 -18.27 -19.56 -2.16
N GLY A 190 -19.02 -18.71 -1.46
CA GLY A 190 -20.18 -19.12 -0.67
C GLY A 190 -21.27 -19.77 -1.52
N THR A 191 -21.56 -19.21 -2.70
CA THR A 191 -22.52 -19.79 -3.65
C THR A 191 -22.08 -21.17 -4.13
N TYR A 192 -20.80 -21.35 -4.45
CA TYR A 192 -20.30 -22.65 -4.90
C TYR A 192 -20.14 -23.64 -3.75
N ALA A 193 -19.85 -23.19 -2.54
CA ALA A 193 -19.88 -24.01 -1.34
C ALA A 193 -21.27 -24.62 -1.15
N LEU A 194 -22.34 -23.80 -1.21
CA LEU A 194 -23.72 -24.30 -1.12
C LEU A 194 -24.06 -25.32 -2.22
N LYS A 195 -23.67 -25.03 -3.47
CA LYS A 195 -23.92 -25.96 -4.59
C LYS A 195 -23.24 -27.33 -4.37
N ILE A 196 -22.00 -27.31 -3.90
CA ILE A 196 -21.20 -28.52 -3.68
C ILE A 196 -21.75 -29.32 -2.48
N LEU A 197 -21.93 -28.65 -1.34
CA LEU A 197 -22.36 -29.31 -0.10
C LEU A 197 -23.81 -29.83 -0.18
N LEU A 198 -24.68 -29.14 -0.89
CA LEU A 198 -26.06 -29.55 -1.06
C LEU A 198 -26.28 -30.47 -2.28
N GLY A 199 -25.28 -30.67 -3.12
CA GLY A 199 -25.42 -31.42 -4.37
C GLY A 199 -26.41 -30.80 -5.35
N ARG A 200 -26.60 -29.45 -5.34
CA ARG A 200 -27.68 -28.77 -6.08
C ARG A 200 -27.12 -27.74 -7.06
N GLY A 201 -27.69 -27.71 -8.26
CA GLY A 201 -27.30 -26.78 -9.31
C GLY A 201 -25.99 -27.16 -10.02
N ASP A 202 -25.69 -26.47 -11.11
CA ASP A 202 -24.49 -26.73 -11.90
C ASP A 202 -23.23 -26.20 -11.21
N VAL A 203 -22.26 -27.10 -11.01
CA VAL A 203 -20.94 -26.75 -10.51
C VAL A 203 -19.94 -26.73 -11.67
N ILE A 204 -19.45 -25.54 -12.00
CA ILE A 204 -18.36 -25.37 -12.98
C ILE A 204 -17.08 -25.86 -12.32
N ALA A 205 -16.41 -26.83 -12.93
CA ALA A 205 -15.15 -27.39 -12.45
C ALA A 205 -14.05 -27.33 -13.52
N ALA A 206 -12.79 -27.31 -13.09
CA ALA A 206 -11.63 -27.38 -14.00
C ALA A 206 -11.82 -28.53 -15.01
N PRO A 207 -11.50 -28.29 -16.29
CA PRO A 207 -10.79 -27.18 -16.91
C PRO A 207 -11.66 -25.97 -17.31
N ARG A 208 -12.89 -25.87 -16.79
CA ARG A 208 -13.75 -24.70 -16.96
C ARG A 208 -13.64 -23.79 -15.75
N GLY A 209 -13.62 -22.47 -16.00
CA GLY A 209 -13.55 -21.45 -14.96
C GLY A 209 -14.43 -20.24 -15.29
N LEU A 210 -14.57 -19.35 -14.31
CA LEU A 210 -15.27 -18.07 -14.44
C LEU A 210 -14.31 -16.93 -14.08
N HIS A 211 -14.44 -15.81 -14.79
CA HIS A 211 -13.86 -14.55 -14.39
C HIS A 211 -14.92 -13.45 -14.53
N PHE A 212 -15.38 -12.90 -13.42
CA PHE A 212 -16.25 -11.74 -13.37
C PHE A 212 -15.48 -10.51 -12.95
N ASP A 213 -15.60 -9.43 -13.72
CA ASP A 213 -14.99 -8.14 -13.42
C ASP A 213 -16.11 -7.09 -13.30
N ALA A 214 -16.31 -6.58 -12.09
CA ALA A 214 -17.38 -5.64 -11.78
C ALA A 214 -17.15 -4.26 -12.42
N TYR A 215 -15.90 -3.79 -12.47
CA TYR A 215 -15.57 -2.50 -13.09
C TYR A 215 -15.91 -2.48 -14.59
N ARG A 216 -15.73 -3.62 -15.26
CA ARG A 216 -16.01 -3.77 -16.68
C ARG A 216 -17.41 -4.31 -16.97
N ASN A 217 -18.21 -4.66 -15.97
CA ASN A 217 -19.50 -5.34 -16.11
C ASN A 217 -19.40 -6.58 -17.02
N ARG A 218 -18.32 -7.37 -16.86
CA ARG A 218 -18.03 -8.48 -17.77
C ARG A 218 -17.84 -9.79 -17.04
N LEU A 219 -18.58 -10.81 -17.50
CA LEU A 219 -18.39 -12.20 -17.11
C LEU A 219 -17.76 -12.99 -18.27
N ALA A 220 -16.60 -13.57 -18.06
CA ALA A 220 -15.95 -14.48 -18.98
C ALA A 220 -16.04 -15.91 -18.45
N ARG A 221 -16.55 -16.82 -19.28
CA ARG A 221 -16.47 -18.27 -19.05
C ARG A 221 -15.25 -18.78 -19.83
N THR A 222 -14.38 -19.50 -19.17
CA THR A 222 -13.18 -20.04 -19.78
C THR A 222 -13.22 -21.56 -19.84
N TRP A 223 -12.68 -22.13 -20.91
CA TRP A 223 -12.51 -23.56 -21.08
C TRP A 223 -11.10 -23.81 -21.59
N ARG A 224 -10.30 -24.54 -20.79
CA ARG A 224 -8.89 -24.80 -21.06
C ARG A 224 -8.58 -26.27 -20.85
N PRO A 225 -9.06 -27.17 -21.77
CA PRO A 225 -8.73 -28.60 -21.68
C PRO A 225 -7.23 -28.78 -21.65
N GLY A 226 -6.74 -29.56 -20.66
CA GLY A 226 -5.31 -29.68 -20.37
C GLY A 226 -4.69 -28.52 -19.61
N GLY A 227 -5.50 -27.54 -19.13
CA GLY A 227 -5.01 -26.43 -18.30
C GLY A 227 -3.95 -25.60 -19.02
N ASN A 228 -2.80 -25.39 -18.41
CA ASN A 228 -1.66 -24.67 -18.98
C ASN A 228 -1.00 -25.38 -20.19
N ARG A 229 -1.35 -26.65 -20.50
CA ARG A 229 -0.96 -27.32 -21.76
C ARG A 229 -1.79 -26.88 -22.95
N HIS A 230 -2.96 -26.23 -22.75
CA HIS A 230 -3.80 -25.75 -23.81
C HIS A 230 -3.01 -24.82 -24.78
N PRO A 231 -3.13 -24.94 -26.11
CA PRO A 231 -2.32 -24.17 -27.07
C PRO A 231 -2.39 -22.64 -26.85
N VAL A 232 -3.59 -22.12 -26.62
CA VAL A 232 -3.80 -20.67 -26.32
C VAL A 232 -3.09 -20.27 -25.02
N GLN A 233 -3.12 -21.12 -24.02
CA GLN A 233 -2.48 -20.86 -22.73
C GLN A 233 -0.95 -20.89 -22.86
N ARG A 234 -0.42 -21.85 -23.65
CA ARG A 234 1.02 -21.92 -23.97
C ARG A 234 1.49 -20.66 -24.71
N LEU A 235 0.69 -20.13 -25.64
CA LEU A 235 1.00 -18.89 -26.33
C LEU A 235 1.00 -17.71 -25.34
N ALA A 236 -0.04 -17.61 -24.49
CA ALA A 236 -0.12 -16.58 -23.48
C ALA A 236 1.09 -16.62 -22.51
N LEU A 237 1.50 -17.79 -22.05
CA LEU A 237 2.70 -18.01 -21.24
C LEU A 237 3.97 -17.56 -21.97
N ARG A 238 4.12 -17.86 -23.26
CA ARG A 238 5.29 -17.41 -24.03
C ARG A 238 5.35 -15.89 -24.15
N LEU A 239 4.22 -15.24 -24.41
CA LEU A 239 4.14 -13.79 -24.50
C LEU A 239 4.40 -13.11 -23.15
N ALA A 240 3.85 -13.68 -22.08
CA ALA A 240 4.06 -13.18 -20.73
C ALA A 240 5.53 -13.32 -20.29
N ARG A 241 6.18 -14.46 -20.57
CA ARG A 241 7.62 -14.64 -20.32
C ARG A 241 8.47 -13.60 -21.03
N ARG A 242 8.13 -13.24 -22.28
CA ARG A 242 8.86 -12.16 -22.99
C ARG A 242 8.68 -10.81 -22.33
N ARG A 243 7.49 -10.54 -21.79
CA ARG A 243 7.18 -9.26 -21.16
C ARG A 243 7.75 -9.16 -19.74
N PHE A 244 7.62 -10.20 -18.94
CA PHE A 244 8.14 -10.25 -17.55
C PHE A 244 9.60 -10.69 -17.49
N GLY A 245 10.07 -11.53 -18.43
CA GLY A 245 11.46 -11.95 -18.50
C GLY A 245 12.42 -10.85 -19.00
N SER A 246 11.95 -9.87 -19.76
CA SER A 246 12.76 -8.70 -20.06
C SER A 246 12.91 -7.77 -18.86
N GLN A 247 11.93 -7.72 -17.96
CA GLN A 247 12.06 -7.05 -16.67
C GLN A 247 12.99 -7.81 -15.72
N ALA A 248 12.84 -9.12 -15.61
CA ALA A 248 13.73 -9.98 -14.79
C ALA A 248 15.17 -10.00 -15.32
N LEU A 249 15.38 -9.90 -16.65
CA LEU A 249 16.72 -9.78 -17.24
C LEU A 249 17.33 -8.38 -17.02
N GLN A 250 16.52 -7.34 -16.95
CA GLN A 250 16.97 -6.01 -16.55
C GLN A 250 17.29 -5.99 -15.04
N ASP A 251 16.49 -6.64 -14.21
CA ASP A 251 16.73 -6.76 -12.75
C ASP A 251 17.88 -7.72 -12.43
N SER A 252 18.09 -8.79 -13.22
CA SER A 252 19.21 -9.75 -13.06
C SER A 252 20.54 -9.23 -13.65
N ALA A 253 20.49 -8.22 -14.51
CA ALA A 253 21.69 -7.53 -15.01
C ALA A 253 22.18 -6.44 -14.03
N LYS A 254 21.39 -6.12 -13.00
CA LYS A 254 21.81 -5.20 -11.94
C LYS A 254 22.81 -5.91 -11.02
N SER A 255 23.94 -5.28 -10.79
CA SER A 255 24.88 -5.75 -9.78
C SER A 255 24.23 -5.74 -8.39
N PRO A 256 24.71 -6.55 -7.42
CA PRO A 256 24.23 -6.48 -6.04
C PRO A 256 24.27 -5.06 -5.46
N ASP A 257 25.23 -4.25 -5.87
CA ASP A 257 25.37 -2.84 -5.50
C ASP A 257 24.25 -1.97 -6.08
N SER A 258 23.85 -2.20 -7.34
CA SER A 258 22.75 -1.49 -8.01
C SER A 258 21.39 -1.78 -7.33
N ALA A 259 21.11 -3.02 -6.98
CA ALA A 259 19.90 -3.40 -6.25
C ALA A 259 19.88 -2.82 -4.81
N TYR A 260 21.03 -2.66 -4.18
CA TYR A 260 21.16 -1.98 -2.91
C TYR A 260 20.88 -0.48 -3.05
N HIS A 261 21.46 0.18 -4.05
CA HIS A 261 21.25 1.61 -4.31
C HIS A 261 19.79 1.93 -4.62
N GLU A 262 19.12 1.17 -5.48
CA GLU A 262 17.70 1.35 -5.77
C GLU A 262 16.82 1.27 -4.51
N ARG A 263 17.05 0.28 -3.64
CA ARG A 263 16.31 0.16 -2.37
C ARG A 263 16.61 1.31 -1.42
N ALA A 264 17.87 1.76 -1.37
CA ALA A 264 18.29 2.89 -0.55
C ALA A 264 17.62 4.18 -1.04
N VAL A 265 17.64 4.46 -2.34
CA VAL A 265 16.99 5.64 -2.94
C VAL A 265 15.47 5.63 -2.66
N LEU A 266 14.78 4.51 -2.84
CA LEU A 266 13.36 4.40 -2.48
C LEU A 266 13.11 4.64 -1.00
N GLY A 267 13.98 4.14 -0.11
CA GLY A 267 13.93 4.39 1.33
C GLY A 267 14.14 5.87 1.67
N ILE A 268 15.08 6.52 1.00
CA ILE A 268 15.33 7.97 1.12
C ILE A 268 14.10 8.77 0.70
N LEU A 269 13.48 8.44 -0.43
CA LEU A 269 12.29 9.14 -0.92
C LEU A 269 11.07 8.91 -0.02
N ASP A 270 10.91 7.72 0.58
CA ASP A 270 9.84 7.48 1.58
C ASP A 270 9.98 8.36 2.82
N LEU A 271 11.20 8.65 3.24
CA LEU A 271 11.46 9.61 4.30
C LEU A 271 11.33 11.06 3.81
N ALA A 272 11.82 11.37 2.62
CA ALA A 272 11.81 12.71 2.05
C ALA A 272 10.40 13.30 1.89
N ARG A 273 9.41 12.49 1.56
CA ARG A 273 7.99 12.95 1.46
C ARG A 273 7.44 13.52 2.76
N TRP A 274 8.09 13.31 3.91
CA TRP A 274 7.73 13.93 5.20
C TRP A 274 8.34 15.32 5.39
N ALA A 275 9.04 15.85 4.37
CA ALA A 275 9.56 17.20 4.42
C ALA A 275 8.44 18.22 4.64
N PRO A 276 8.66 19.28 5.45
CA PRO A 276 7.66 20.31 5.63
C PRO A 276 7.43 21.10 4.34
N SER A 277 6.16 21.39 4.06
CA SER A 277 5.76 22.28 2.97
C SER A 277 4.64 23.19 3.43
N GLY A 278 4.46 24.35 2.78
CA GLY A 278 3.35 25.25 3.05
C GLY A 278 2.03 24.50 2.91
N ASP A 279 1.20 24.54 3.95
CA ASP A 279 -0.12 23.91 3.99
C ASP A 279 -0.15 22.41 3.61
N ASN A 280 0.99 21.73 3.73
CA ASN A 280 1.21 20.33 3.30
C ASN A 280 1.00 20.12 1.79
N ALA A 281 1.20 21.16 0.98
CA ALA A 281 0.96 21.12 -0.46
C ALA A 281 1.91 20.19 -1.23
N GLN A 282 3.08 19.84 -0.67
CA GLN A 282 4.08 18.95 -1.26
C GLN A 282 4.32 19.26 -2.75
N PRO A 283 4.85 20.44 -3.09
CA PRO A 283 4.95 20.93 -4.47
C PRO A 283 6.10 20.26 -5.22
N TRP A 284 6.17 18.93 -5.22
CA TRP A 284 7.21 18.14 -5.87
C TRP A 284 6.70 16.81 -6.40
N ARG A 285 7.42 16.30 -7.40
CA ARG A 285 7.29 14.94 -7.92
C ARG A 285 8.69 14.39 -8.13
N PHE A 286 8.83 13.07 -8.01
CA PHE A 286 10.11 12.38 -8.20
C PHE A 286 10.09 11.58 -9.49
N GLU A 287 11.17 11.68 -10.24
CA GLU A 287 11.50 10.82 -11.36
C GLU A 287 12.82 10.13 -11.01
N ILE A 288 12.92 8.83 -11.22
CA ILE A 288 14.09 8.02 -10.88
C ILE A 288 14.64 7.46 -12.21
N PRO A 289 15.57 8.15 -12.88
CA PRO A 289 16.15 7.71 -14.15
C PRO A 289 17.02 6.46 -14.01
N ASP A 290 17.71 6.33 -12.88
CA ASP A 290 18.58 5.19 -12.56
C ASP A 290 18.71 4.97 -11.04
N ASP A 291 19.54 3.99 -10.64
CA ASP A 291 19.60 3.46 -9.28
C ASP A 291 20.15 4.42 -8.22
N ASN A 292 20.80 5.50 -8.63
CA ASN A 292 21.44 6.48 -7.75
C ASN A 292 21.12 7.93 -8.12
N HIS A 293 20.21 8.14 -9.09
CA HIS A 293 19.86 9.46 -9.58
C HIS A 293 18.36 9.71 -9.45
N VAL A 294 17.99 10.88 -8.94
CA VAL A 294 16.60 11.33 -8.80
C VAL A 294 16.46 12.73 -9.37
N ILE A 295 15.50 12.93 -10.23
CA ILE A 295 15.10 14.27 -10.67
C ILE A 295 13.87 14.70 -9.86
N VAL A 296 14.01 15.80 -9.12
CA VAL A 296 12.90 16.41 -8.38
C VAL A 296 12.28 17.47 -9.25
N HIS A 297 11.03 17.25 -9.68
CA HIS A 297 10.22 18.24 -10.38
C HIS A 297 9.46 19.09 -9.37
N GLY A 298 9.87 20.33 -9.20
CA GLY A 298 9.16 21.29 -8.35
C GLY A 298 8.02 21.98 -9.10
N THR A 299 7.01 22.38 -8.35
CA THR A 299 5.91 23.21 -8.86
C THR A 299 5.73 24.45 -7.97
N ASP A 300 5.40 25.57 -8.60
CA ASP A 300 5.11 26.81 -7.92
C ASP A 300 3.62 26.89 -7.57
N THR A 301 3.28 27.43 -6.42
CA THR A 301 1.91 27.59 -5.97
C THR A 301 1.34 28.99 -6.20
N ARG A 302 2.09 29.91 -6.85
CA ARG A 302 1.68 31.30 -7.12
C ARG A 302 0.32 31.45 -7.79
N GLU A 303 -0.01 30.55 -8.72
CA GLU A 303 -1.21 30.64 -9.53
C GLU A 303 -2.50 30.35 -8.75
N HIS A 304 -2.40 29.62 -7.64
CA HIS A 304 -3.58 29.17 -6.88
C HIS A 304 -3.48 29.40 -5.38
N CYS A 305 -2.34 29.87 -4.87
CA CYS A 305 -2.16 30.21 -3.48
C CYS A 305 -1.85 31.70 -3.34
N ILE A 306 -2.84 32.49 -2.96
CA ILE A 306 -2.70 33.95 -2.83
C ILE A 306 -1.62 34.38 -1.80
N TYR A 307 -1.12 33.47 -0.98
CA TYR A 307 -0.07 33.75 0.00
C TYR A 307 1.33 33.54 -0.55
N ASP A 308 1.49 32.88 -1.68
CA ASP A 308 2.79 32.61 -2.31
C ASP A 308 3.06 33.59 -3.46
N LEU A 309 3.04 34.88 -3.16
CA LEU A 309 3.10 35.98 -4.14
C LEU A 309 4.30 35.92 -5.10
N ARG A 310 5.43 35.30 -4.69
CA ARG A 310 6.68 35.26 -5.45
C ARG A 310 7.29 33.86 -5.53
N GLY A 311 6.54 32.82 -5.18
CA GLY A 311 7.05 31.44 -5.16
C GLY A 311 7.99 31.12 -3.99
N HIS A 312 8.14 32.04 -3.01
CA HIS A 312 9.09 31.82 -1.91
C HIS A 312 8.68 30.66 -1.02
N ALA A 313 7.37 30.43 -0.80
CA ALA A 313 6.90 29.31 0.00
C ALA A 313 7.22 27.97 -0.67
N SER A 314 7.05 27.89 -1.98
CA SER A 314 7.37 26.71 -2.79
C SER A 314 8.88 26.45 -2.83
N GLN A 315 9.69 27.52 -2.99
CA GLN A 315 11.17 27.42 -2.97
C GLN A 315 11.67 26.94 -1.62
N LEU A 316 11.14 27.47 -0.50
CA LEU A 316 11.45 27.02 0.85
C LEU A 316 11.07 25.53 1.03
N ALA A 317 9.91 25.12 0.51
CA ALA A 317 9.49 23.73 0.57
C ALA A 317 10.47 22.77 -0.16
N LEU A 318 10.99 23.17 -1.33
CA LEU A 318 12.01 22.41 -2.05
C LEU A 318 13.34 22.37 -1.29
N GLY A 319 13.74 23.47 -0.64
CA GLY A 319 14.92 23.47 0.23
C GLY A 319 14.78 22.53 1.43
N THR A 320 13.61 22.51 2.07
CA THR A 320 13.34 21.55 3.17
C THR A 320 13.31 20.11 2.69
N LEU A 321 12.79 19.86 1.47
CA LEU A 321 12.83 18.54 0.84
C LEU A 321 14.27 18.09 0.63
N GLN A 322 15.12 18.95 0.03
CA GLN A 322 16.52 18.67 -0.23
C GLN A 322 17.27 18.31 1.07
N GLU A 323 17.08 19.08 2.13
CA GLU A 323 17.72 18.80 3.42
C GLU A 323 17.17 17.50 4.04
N THR A 324 15.87 17.24 3.94
CA THR A 324 15.29 15.97 4.43
C THR A 324 15.84 14.77 3.66
N MET A 325 16.05 14.90 2.34
CA MET A 325 16.70 13.87 1.52
C MET A 325 18.14 13.63 1.96
N ARG A 326 18.90 14.69 2.23
CA ARG A 326 20.29 14.60 2.73
C ARG A 326 20.34 13.85 4.07
N ILE A 327 19.48 14.23 5.01
CA ILE A 327 19.38 13.56 6.32
C ILE A 327 19.02 12.08 6.13
N ALA A 328 18.03 11.78 5.28
CA ALA A 328 17.61 10.42 5.00
C ALA A 328 18.71 9.58 4.32
N ALA A 329 19.49 10.17 3.39
CA ALA A 329 20.59 9.52 2.70
C ALA A 329 21.69 9.05 3.68
N SER A 330 21.94 9.82 4.74
CA SER A 330 22.92 9.45 5.77
C SER A 330 22.59 8.12 6.47
N GLN A 331 21.29 7.76 6.59
CA GLN A 331 20.89 6.47 7.17
C GLN A 331 21.35 5.28 6.32
N HIS A 332 21.56 5.49 5.04
CA HIS A 332 22.02 4.49 4.09
C HIS A 332 23.53 4.60 3.79
N GLY A 333 24.29 5.42 4.54
CA GLY A 333 25.70 5.65 4.28
C GLY A 333 25.94 6.27 2.91
N MET A 334 25.02 7.17 2.47
CA MET A 334 25.11 7.81 1.17
C MET A 334 25.31 9.32 1.29
N GLN A 335 26.26 9.84 0.50
CA GLN A 335 26.40 11.25 0.22
C GLN A 335 25.37 11.66 -0.83
N MET A 336 24.70 12.79 -0.60
CA MET A 336 23.77 13.40 -1.56
C MET A 336 24.38 14.66 -2.16
N LYS A 337 24.37 14.76 -3.48
CA LYS A 337 24.71 15.96 -4.22
C LYS A 337 23.50 16.42 -5.02
N ALA A 338 23.06 17.64 -4.78
CA ALA A 338 21.93 18.23 -5.50
C ALA A 338 22.39 19.47 -6.27
N SER A 339 21.90 19.61 -7.49
CA SER A 339 22.16 20.78 -8.33
C SER A 339 20.88 21.17 -9.08
N PRO A 340 20.62 22.47 -9.28
CA PRO A 340 19.53 22.92 -10.13
C PRO A 340 19.77 22.52 -11.58
N SER A 341 18.76 21.96 -12.25
CA SER A 341 18.84 21.69 -13.70
C SER A 341 18.83 23.01 -14.47
N PRO A 342 19.77 23.24 -15.39
CA PRO A 342 19.88 24.51 -16.10
C PRO A 342 18.69 24.74 -17.04
N GLY A 343 18.34 26.02 -17.23
CA GLY A 343 17.32 26.45 -18.19
C GLY A 343 15.86 26.19 -17.77
N GLN A 344 15.61 25.85 -16.54
CA GLN A 344 14.25 25.70 -16.03
C GLN A 344 13.72 27.04 -15.48
N PRO A 345 12.43 27.36 -15.71
CA PRO A 345 11.80 28.54 -15.15
C PRO A 345 11.61 28.40 -13.65
N ASP A 346 11.66 29.49 -12.90
CA ASP A 346 11.42 29.54 -11.44
C ASP A 346 10.05 28.97 -11.03
N THR A 347 9.09 28.94 -11.94
CA THR A 347 7.76 28.38 -11.72
C THR A 347 7.73 26.86 -11.74
N HIS A 348 8.72 26.22 -12.39
CA HIS A 348 8.86 24.77 -12.51
C HIS A 348 10.32 24.37 -12.32
N PRO A 349 10.91 24.62 -11.13
CA PRO A 349 12.29 24.30 -10.89
C PRO A 349 12.50 22.77 -10.90
N LYS A 350 13.66 22.36 -11.41
CA LYS A 350 14.10 20.96 -11.34
C LYS A 350 15.42 20.89 -10.59
N LEU A 351 15.55 19.85 -9.76
CA LEU A 351 16.78 19.52 -9.08
C LEU A 351 17.25 18.14 -9.55
N ASP A 352 18.49 18.07 -10.00
CA ASP A 352 19.19 16.83 -10.24
C ASP A 352 19.88 16.40 -8.94
N VAL A 353 19.56 15.22 -8.45
CA VAL A 353 20.04 14.69 -7.17
C VAL A 353 20.74 13.37 -7.40
N GLU A 354 22.01 13.31 -7.10
CA GLU A 354 22.85 12.12 -7.17
C GLU A 354 23.18 11.61 -5.77
N PHE A 355 23.16 10.29 -5.62
CA PHE A 355 23.55 9.60 -4.40
C PHE A 355 24.77 8.74 -4.65
N ALA A 356 25.76 8.83 -3.78
CA ALA A 356 26.97 8.02 -3.84
C ALA A 356 27.24 7.38 -2.48
N SER A 357 27.59 6.10 -2.45
CA SER A 357 28.01 5.44 -1.22
C SER A 357 29.30 6.08 -0.67
N ASP A 358 29.29 6.40 0.60
CA ASP A 358 30.42 7.00 1.29
C ASP A 358 30.52 6.35 2.69
N PRO A 359 31.58 5.54 2.92
CA PRO A 359 31.76 4.83 4.19
C PRO A 359 32.05 5.75 5.39
N ASP A 360 32.43 7.01 5.14
CA ASP A 360 32.70 7.97 6.20
C ASP A 360 31.45 8.70 6.69
N ILE A 361 30.30 8.50 6.01
CA ILE A 361 29.04 9.11 6.41
C ILE A 361 28.43 8.34 7.58
N THR A 362 28.24 9.05 8.68
CA THR A 362 27.49 8.56 9.85
C THR A 362 26.04 9.00 9.77
N THR A 363 25.12 8.17 10.27
CA THR A 363 23.69 8.49 10.33
C THR A 363 23.45 9.78 11.09
N ASP A 364 22.79 10.74 10.45
CA ASP A 364 22.41 12.02 11.05
C ASP A 364 21.39 11.78 12.18
N HIS A 365 21.63 12.40 13.35
CA HIS A 365 20.78 12.26 14.52
C HIS A 365 19.33 12.71 14.29
N LEU A 366 19.07 13.56 13.29
CA LEU A 366 17.75 14.03 12.91
C LEU A 366 16.92 12.99 12.13
N CYS A 367 17.51 11.89 11.65
CA CYS A 367 16.78 10.82 10.95
C CYS A 367 15.56 10.33 11.75
N ALA A 368 15.74 10.08 13.06
CA ALA A 368 14.68 9.64 13.94
C ALA A 368 13.53 10.66 14.08
N SER A 369 13.84 11.94 13.85
CA SER A 369 12.89 13.04 14.00
C SER A 369 12.05 13.32 12.75
N ILE A 370 12.44 12.82 11.57
CA ILE A 370 11.75 13.12 10.30
C ILE A 370 10.23 12.83 10.40
N LYS A 371 9.86 11.63 10.83
CA LYS A 371 8.43 11.22 10.96
C LYS A 371 7.77 11.74 12.24
N GLN A 372 8.54 12.16 13.24
CA GLN A 372 8.01 12.66 14.51
C GLN A 372 7.73 14.17 14.49
N ARG A 373 8.39 14.90 13.59
CA ARG A 373 8.24 16.34 13.45
C ARG A 373 6.79 16.68 13.10
N THR A 374 6.22 17.63 13.82
CA THR A 374 4.89 18.16 13.56
C THR A 374 4.91 19.68 13.52
N THR A 375 4.03 20.30 12.73
CA THR A 375 3.80 21.74 12.75
C THR A 375 2.86 22.07 13.91
N GLN A 376 3.38 22.75 14.94
CA GLN A 376 2.57 23.16 16.09
C GLN A 376 1.76 24.42 15.76
N ARG A 377 0.42 24.26 15.74
CA ARG A 377 -0.55 25.37 15.52
C ARG A 377 -1.31 25.79 16.77
N ARG A 378 -1.03 25.13 17.90
CA ARG A 378 -1.62 25.49 19.20
C ARG A 378 -0.70 26.43 19.97
N PRO A 379 -1.22 27.17 20.96
CA PRO A 379 -0.38 28.04 21.80
C PRO A 379 0.79 27.26 22.42
N LEU A 380 1.97 27.81 22.29
CA LEU A 380 3.18 27.31 22.94
C LEU A 380 3.29 27.84 24.38
N SER A 381 4.17 27.22 25.18
CA SER A 381 4.52 27.73 26.50
C SER A 381 5.06 29.14 26.41
N THR A 382 4.67 30.00 27.36
CA THR A 382 5.10 31.41 27.43
C THR A 382 6.39 31.60 28.21
N ARG A 383 7.04 30.50 28.67
CA ARG A 383 8.36 30.59 29.36
C ARG A 383 9.43 31.23 28.48
N SER A 384 10.35 31.91 29.13
CA SER A 384 11.52 32.42 28.41
C SER A 384 12.45 31.26 28.02
N LEU A 385 13.10 31.39 26.86
CA LEU A 385 14.15 30.48 26.43
C LEU A 385 15.40 30.68 27.30
N THR A 386 16.08 29.62 27.65
CA THR A 386 17.37 29.66 28.32
C THR A 386 18.47 30.16 27.37
N ALA A 387 19.61 30.56 27.90
CA ALA A 387 20.75 30.97 27.10
C ALA A 387 21.26 29.81 26.19
N SER A 388 21.27 28.58 26.72
CA SER A 388 21.67 27.39 25.96
C SER A 388 20.71 27.10 24.80
N GLU A 389 19.39 27.18 25.00
CA GLU A 389 18.40 26.99 23.94
C GLU A 389 18.56 28.03 22.83
N ARG A 390 18.79 29.29 23.19
CA ARG A 390 19.05 30.36 22.21
C ARG A 390 20.33 30.10 21.42
N SER A 391 21.42 29.76 22.11
CA SER A 391 22.69 29.45 21.46
C SER A 391 22.58 28.26 20.49
N SER A 392 21.83 27.22 20.88
CA SER A 392 21.58 26.07 19.98
C SER A 392 20.78 26.47 18.75
N MET A 393 19.76 27.34 18.88
CA MET A 393 18.99 27.84 17.75
C MET A 393 19.82 28.75 16.85
N ASP A 394 20.67 29.63 17.43
CA ASP A 394 21.55 30.49 16.66
C ASP A 394 22.57 29.65 15.86
N ALA A 395 23.11 28.59 16.46
CA ALA A 395 24.03 27.69 15.78
C ALA A 395 23.35 26.83 14.69
N ALA A 396 22.08 26.53 14.81
CA ALA A 396 21.36 25.66 13.88
C ALA A 396 21.05 26.31 12.52
N VAL A 397 21.06 27.62 12.40
CA VAL A 397 20.73 28.31 11.14
C VAL A 397 21.86 28.35 10.12
N GLY A 398 23.10 28.02 10.53
CA GLY A 398 24.28 27.97 9.65
C GLY A 398 24.75 29.34 9.16
N ASP A 399 25.74 29.31 8.30
CA ASP A 399 26.36 30.50 7.73
C ASP A 399 25.43 31.25 6.76
N GLY A 400 25.47 32.58 6.77
CA GLY A 400 24.65 33.43 5.92
C GLY A 400 23.25 33.76 6.46
N PHE A 401 22.88 33.19 7.60
CA PHE A 401 21.60 33.46 8.27
C PHE A 401 21.82 33.91 9.72
N HIS A 402 20.85 34.59 10.27
CA HIS A 402 20.86 34.98 11.68
C HIS A 402 19.45 34.92 12.29
N VAL A 403 19.37 34.67 13.60
CA VAL A 403 18.12 34.65 14.34
C VAL A 403 17.85 36.03 14.94
N LEU A 404 16.70 36.61 14.62
CA LEU A 404 16.26 37.85 15.24
C LEU A 404 15.36 37.56 16.46
N TRP A 405 15.86 37.86 17.65
CA TRP A 405 15.14 37.68 18.90
C TRP A 405 14.24 38.86 19.25
N LEU A 406 12.91 38.69 19.15
CA LEU A 406 11.93 39.67 19.57
C LEU A 406 11.58 39.45 21.05
N SER A 407 12.42 39.92 21.96
CA SER A 407 12.31 39.62 23.40
C SER A 407 11.61 40.70 24.22
N SER A 408 11.71 41.99 23.81
CA SER A 408 11.10 43.07 24.56
C SER A 408 9.56 43.08 24.43
N PHE A 409 8.87 43.57 25.45
CA PHE A 409 7.41 43.69 25.43
C PHE A 409 6.90 44.51 24.22
N THR A 410 7.57 45.59 23.90
CA THR A 410 7.20 46.46 22.77
C THR A 410 7.34 45.78 21.42
N GLN A 411 8.45 45.04 21.20
CA GLN A 411 8.67 44.25 19.98
C GLN A 411 7.62 43.14 19.84
N ARG A 412 7.32 42.43 20.91
CA ARG A 412 6.30 41.37 20.94
C ARG A 412 4.91 41.93 20.68
N LEU A 413 4.57 43.05 21.29
CA LEU A 413 3.26 43.73 21.06
C LEU A 413 3.13 44.22 19.62
N TYR A 414 4.20 44.78 19.05
CA TYR A 414 4.21 45.22 17.65
C TYR A 414 3.97 44.01 16.71
N MET A 415 4.70 42.92 16.92
CA MET A 415 4.55 41.71 16.13
C MET A 415 3.15 41.09 16.29
N ALA A 416 2.60 41.05 17.51
CA ALA A 416 1.26 40.54 17.76
C ALA A 416 0.19 41.38 17.01
N ARG A 417 0.32 42.69 17.00
CA ARG A 417 -0.57 43.56 16.22
C ARG A 417 -0.45 43.34 14.72
N LEU A 418 0.77 43.16 14.21
CA LEU A 418 1.00 42.86 12.80
C LEU A 418 0.36 41.50 12.40
N LEU A 419 0.60 40.45 13.19
CA LEU A 419 0.00 39.14 12.98
C LEU A 419 -1.52 39.15 13.06
N PHE A 420 -2.09 39.92 14.00
CA PHE A 420 -3.53 40.09 14.12
C PHE A 420 -4.15 40.74 12.88
N ARG A 421 -3.53 41.82 12.38
CA ARG A 421 -3.96 42.50 11.14
C ARG A 421 -3.84 41.57 9.93
N ASN A 422 -2.76 40.83 9.81
CA ASN A 422 -2.58 39.85 8.75
C ASN A 422 -3.64 38.73 8.85
N GLY A 423 -3.91 38.24 10.06
CA GLY A 423 -4.97 37.25 10.31
C GLY A 423 -6.35 37.77 9.91
N HIS A 424 -6.68 39.02 10.29
CA HIS A 424 -7.92 39.66 9.89
C HIS A 424 -8.05 39.77 8.36
N LEU A 425 -6.99 40.22 7.67
CA LEU A 425 -6.97 40.32 6.21
C LEU A 425 -7.21 38.96 5.55
N ARG A 426 -6.49 37.93 6.01
CA ARG A 426 -6.61 36.55 5.49
C ARG A 426 -8.02 35.96 5.67
N LEU A 427 -8.71 36.30 6.72
CA LEU A 427 -10.07 35.81 7.02
C LEU A 427 -11.17 36.59 6.34
N THR A 428 -10.90 37.80 5.84
CA THR A 428 -11.90 38.69 5.24
C THR A 428 -11.80 38.83 3.73
N LEU A 429 -10.67 38.42 3.12
CA LEU A 429 -10.51 38.43 1.65
C LEU A 429 -11.24 37.24 1.01
N PRO A 430 -12.13 37.48 0.02
CA PRO A 430 -12.85 36.42 -0.67
C PRO A 430 -11.91 35.39 -1.36
N GLU A 431 -10.81 35.87 -1.93
CA GLU A 431 -9.80 35.05 -2.58
C GLU A 431 -9.09 34.12 -1.59
N ALA A 432 -8.89 34.57 -0.36
CA ALA A 432 -8.32 33.77 0.72
C ALA A 432 -9.25 32.64 1.16
N TYR A 433 -10.56 32.84 1.10
CA TYR A 433 -11.54 31.79 1.42
C TYR A 433 -11.40 30.59 0.48
N THR A 434 -11.28 30.84 -0.81
CA THR A 434 -11.10 29.76 -1.80
C THR A 434 -9.83 28.93 -1.51
N THR A 435 -8.72 29.63 -1.19
CA THR A 435 -7.46 28.97 -0.81
C THR A 435 -7.64 28.15 0.47
N HIS A 436 -8.21 28.74 1.55
CA HIS A 436 -8.44 28.01 2.80
C HIS A 436 -9.34 26.80 2.63
N LYS A 437 -10.37 26.91 1.80
CA LYS A 437 -11.27 25.79 1.51
C LYS A 437 -10.55 24.63 0.81
N SER A 438 -9.62 24.92 -0.08
CA SER A 438 -8.88 23.92 -0.84
C SER A 438 -7.77 23.23 -0.05
N ILE A 439 -7.11 23.96 0.88
CA ILE A 439 -5.94 23.45 1.63
C ILE A 439 -6.30 22.71 2.92
N ILE A 440 -7.56 22.75 3.36
CA ILE A 440 -8.00 22.07 4.58
C ILE A 440 -8.85 20.85 4.19
N ASP A 441 -8.52 19.70 4.76
CA ASP A 441 -9.33 18.51 4.67
C ASP A 441 -10.31 18.49 5.85
N TRP A 442 -11.56 18.85 5.58
CA TRP A 442 -12.61 18.97 6.60
C TRP A 442 -13.24 17.64 6.98
N GLU A 443 -13.09 16.63 6.13
CA GLU A 443 -13.77 15.34 6.26
C GLU A 443 -12.94 14.28 6.96
N HIS A 444 -11.60 14.35 6.86
CA HIS A 444 -10.71 13.31 7.35
C HIS A 444 -9.81 13.79 8.49
N ASP A 445 -9.49 12.86 9.39
CA ASP A 445 -8.56 13.11 10.50
C ASP A 445 -7.08 13.10 10.08
N LEU A 446 -6.77 12.52 8.91
CA LEU A 446 -5.45 12.45 8.28
C LEU A 446 -5.59 12.83 6.81
N SER A 447 -4.63 13.55 6.28
CA SER A 447 -4.60 13.96 4.86
C SER A 447 -3.19 13.82 4.32
N GLU A 448 -3.07 13.33 3.09
CA GLU A 448 -1.78 13.15 2.42
C GLU A 448 -1.23 14.47 1.86
N ASP A 449 -2.11 15.35 1.38
CA ASP A 449 -1.78 16.55 0.60
C ASP A 449 -2.41 17.86 1.12
N ARG A 450 -3.14 17.81 2.25
CA ARG A 450 -3.83 18.95 2.85
C ARG A 450 -3.65 18.97 4.37
N ILE A 451 -4.15 20.00 5.00
CA ILE A 451 -4.16 20.14 6.47
C ILE A 451 -5.42 19.45 7.02
N PRO A 452 -5.33 18.39 7.82
CA PRO A 452 -6.50 17.82 8.47
C PRO A 452 -7.18 18.86 9.37
N ALA A 453 -8.53 18.90 9.40
CA ALA A 453 -9.30 19.86 10.19
C ALA A 453 -8.87 19.92 11.67
N LYS A 454 -8.53 18.77 12.26
CA LYS A 454 -8.03 18.69 13.65
C LYS A 454 -6.67 19.40 13.85
N ALA A 455 -5.84 19.44 12.80
CA ALA A 455 -4.51 20.05 12.85
C ALA A 455 -4.54 21.58 12.64
N VAL A 456 -5.66 22.15 12.21
CA VAL A 456 -5.84 23.62 12.07
C VAL A 456 -5.78 24.31 13.43
N GLY A 457 -6.09 23.60 14.51
CA GLY A 457 -6.02 24.13 15.88
C GLY A 457 -7.29 24.85 16.33
N LEU A 458 -8.39 24.76 15.58
CA LEU A 458 -9.69 25.28 15.97
C LEU A 458 -10.30 24.47 17.12
N ASP A 459 -11.01 25.14 18.01
CA ASP A 459 -11.80 24.46 19.02
C ASP A 459 -12.99 23.69 18.39
N PRO A 460 -13.59 22.71 19.11
CA PRO A 460 -14.66 21.90 18.55
C PRO A 460 -15.89 22.69 18.10
N MET A 461 -16.20 23.82 18.78
CA MET A 461 -17.35 24.65 18.46
C MET A 461 -17.09 25.46 17.18
N ALA A 462 -15.91 26.05 17.03
CA ALA A 462 -15.51 26.77 15.83
C ALA A 462 -15.48 25.84 14.60
N ARG A 463 -15.05 24.58 14.76
CA ARG A 463 -15.10 23.58 13.67
C ARG A 463 -16.50 23.23 13.21
N HIS A 464 -17.47 23.22 14.11
CA HIS A 464 -18.86 22.89 13.77
C HIS A 464 -19.57 24.05 13.03
N LEU A 465 -19.07 25.26 13.17
CA LEU A 465 -19.61 26.46 12.53
C LEU A 465 -18.97 26.78 11.16
N MET A 466 -17.90 26.12 10.78
CA MET A 466 -17.21 26.28 9.50
C MET A 466 -17.54 25.15 8.52
#